data_aee3d75561b56bb28d2477dd67818ffb
#
_entry.id   aee3d75561b56bb28d2477dd67818ffb
#
_cell.length_a   1.000
_cell.length_b   1.000
_cell.length_c   1.000
_cell.angle_alpha   90.00
_cell.angle_beta   90.00
_cell.angle_gamma   90.00
#
_symmetry.space_group_name_H-M   'P 1'
#
loop_
_entity.id
_entity.type
_entity.pdbx_description
1 polymer ?
#
loop_
_entity_poly.entity_id
_entity_poly.type
_entity_poly.pdbx_seq_one_letter_code
_entity_poly.pdbx_strand_id
1 'polypeptide(L)'
;MRLTTALLLTTFLSPLAQAELLDEVNDRGELRIAVQADTPPYAFKQAQRLTGFEVELGQALAQELDVRAAIIETPADDMLDGIENGKYDMALNQTKPTAADGSAVDVSQPYRDQALVIPFQKDNPAFESAVNNAMQRIKADGRLTALEEKWLKVPLETTAEQ
;
A
#
# COMPACT_ATOMS: atom_id res chain seq x y z
N MET A 1 61.02 -15.30 31.93
CA MET A 1 59.57 -15.05 32.00
C MET A 1 59.15 -14.29 30.75
N ARG A 2 58.50 -14.95 29.81
CA ARG A 2 57.97 -14.30 28.57
C ARG A 2 56.46 -14.19 28.72
N LEU A 3 55.94 -12.97 28.92
CA LEU A 3 54.53 -12.67 28.88
C LEU A 3 54.09 -12.57 27.42
N THR A 4 53.27 -13.51 26.95
CA THR A 4 52.56 -13.43 25.68
C THR A 4 51.22 -12.78 25.94
N THR A 5 51.07 -11.51 25.52
CA THR A 5 49.80 -10.77 25.54
C THR A 5 48.96 -11.25 24.37
N ALA A 6 47.91 -12.03 24.63
CA ALA A 6 46.92 -12.41 23.62
C ALA A 6 45.94 -11.24 23.41
N LEU A 7 46.00 -10.66 22.22
CA LEU A 7 45.05 -9.61 21.77
C LEU A 7 43.76 -10.30 21.30
N LEU A 8 42.72 -10.25 22.13
CA LEU A 8 41.35 -10.68 21.72
C LEU A 8 40.75 -9.67 20.76
N LEU A 9 40.69 -10.04 19.49
CA LEU A 9 40.01 -9.30 18.45
C LEU A 9 38.51 -9.64 18.52
N THR A 10 37.73 -8.84 19.26
CA THR A 10 36.25 -8.94 19.26
C THR A 10 35.71 -8.34 17.98
N THR A 11 35.35 -9.19 17.02
CA THR A 11 34.60 -8.79 15.84
C THR A 11 33.17 -8.46 16.24
N PHE A 12 32.82 -7.18 16.28
CA PHE A 12 31.42 -6.73 16.33
C PHE A 12 30.76 -7.07 14.99
N LEU A 13 30.01 -8.18 14.95
CA LEU A 13 29.00 -8.37 13.92
C LEU A 13 27.87 -7.36 14.21
N SER A 14 27.90 -6.20 13.55
CA SER A 14 26.74 -5.35 13.49
C SER A 14 25.66 -6.10 12.70
N PRO A 15 24.44 -6.30 13.22
CA PRO A 15 23.36 -6.77 12.39
C PRO A 15 23.19 -5.76 11.25
N LEU A 16 23.23 -6.23 10.03
CA LEU A 16 22.77 -5.45 8.88
C LEU A 16 21.29 -5.15 9.13
N ALA A 17 20.98 -3.95 9.62
CA ALA A 17 19.63 -3.48 9.68
C ALA A 17 19.14 -3.44 8.23
N GLN A 18 18.22 -4.33 7.88
CA GLN A 18 17.49 -4.20 6.62
C GLN A 18 16.69 -2.90 6.70
N ALA A 19 16.83 -2.05 5.68
CA ALA A 19 16.01 -0.86 5.58
C ALA A 19 14.54 -1.29 5.56
N GLU A 20 13.72 -0.71 6.45
CA GLU A 20 12.29 -0.97 6.43
C GLU A 20 11.66 -0.35 5.17
N LEU A 21 10.58 -0.93 4.69
CA LEU A 21 9.88 -0.46 3.50
C LEU A 21 9.53 1.04 3.56
N LEU A 22 9.22 1.56 4.75
CA LEU A 22 8.95 2.98 4.95
C LEU A 22 10.17 3.85 4.62
N ASP A 23 11.36 3.43 5.02
CA ASP A 23 12.60 4.15 4.71
C ASP A 23 12.88 4.14 3.20
N GLU A 24 12.67 3.00 2.54
CA GLU A 24 12.82 2.88 1.09
C GLU A 24 11.84 3.79 0.32
N VAL A 25 10.58 3.86 0.78
CA VAL A 25 9.55 4.74 0.20
C VAL A 25 9.94 6.21 0.39
N ASN A 26 10.40 6.59 1.58
CA ASN A 26 10.84 7.95 1.88
C ASN A 26 12.08 8.36 1.09
N ASP A 27 13.09 7.49 1.03
CA ASP A 27 14.33 7.75 0.28
C ASP A 27 14.07 7.90 -1.22
N ARG A 28 13.15 7.10 -1.74
CA ARG A 28 12.72 7.18 -3.15
C ARG A 28 11.80 8.38 -3.41
N GLY A 29 11.12 8.89 -2.39
CA GLY A 29 10.11 9.96 -2.50
C GLY A 29 8.87 9.53 -3.27
N GLU A 30 8.56 8.23 -3.29
CA GLU A 30 7.50 7.67 -4.10
C GLU A 30 6.91 6.41 -3.46
N LEU A 31 5.57 6.34 -3.41
CA LEU A 31 4.79 5.18 -3.01
C LEU A 31 4.26 4.48 -4.27
N ARG A 32 4.71 3.25 -4.50
CA ARG A 32 4.29 2.42 -5.65
C ARG A 32 3.06 1.61 -5.27
N ILE A 33 1.94 1.88 -5.95
CA ILE A 33 0.62 1.34 -5.63
C ILE A 33 0.09 0.56 -6.83
N ALA A 34 -0.06 -0.76 -6.68
CA ALA A 34 -0.70 -1.60 -7.69
C ALA A 34 -2.22 -1.46 -7.65
N VAL A 35 -2.85 -1.29 -8.81
CA VAL A 35 -4.31 -1.25 -8.98
C VAL A 35 -4.73 -2.06 -10.20
N GLN A 36 -5.91 -2.68 -10.15
CA GLN A 36 -6.52 -3.37 -11.29
C GLN A 36 -7.38 -2.38 -12.09
N ALA A 37 -6.99 -2.10 -13.34
CA ALA A 37 -7.53 -1.00 -14.13
C ALA A 37 -8.84 -1.30 -14.90
N ASP A 38 -9.54 -2.38 -14.60
CA ASP A 38 -10.79 -2.81 -15.21
C ASP A 38 -11.93 -3.04 -14.20
N THR A 39 -11.86 -2.37 -13.06
CA THR A 39 -12.81 -2.49 -11.94
C THR A 39 -13.52 -1.17 -11.62
N PRO A 40 -14.32 -0.59 -12.54
CA PRO A 40 -15.08 0.62 -12.23
C PRO A 40 -16.13 0.33 -11.13
N PRO A 41 -16.38 1.26 -10.22
CA PRO A 41 -15.83 2.61 -10.10
C PRO A 41 -14.54 2.69 -9.27
N TYR A 42 -13.92 1.56 -8.92
CA TYR A 42 -12.75 1.51 -8.05
C TYR A 42 -11.46 1.97 -8.75
N ALA A 43 -11.07 1.29 -9.83
CA ALA A 43 -9.97 1.71 -10.68
C ALA A 43 -10.27 1.34 -12.14
N PHE A 44 -10.15 2.29 -13.05
CA PHE A 44 -10.43 2.11 -14.48
C PHE A 44 -9.75 3.18 -15.32
N LYS A 45 -9.72 2.98 -16.63
CA LYS A 45 -9.21 3.98 -17.58
C LYS A 45 -10.32 4.85 -18.13
N GLN A 46 -10.13 6.15 -18.06
CA GLN A 46 -10.94 7.15 -18.75
C GLN A 46 -10.01 8.04 -19.58
N ALA A 47 -10.23 8.09 -20.88
CA ALA A 47 -9.35 8.81 -21.82
C ALA A 47 -7.85 8.49 -21.62
N GLN A 48 -7.50 7.22 -21.51
CA GLN A 48 -6.15 6.68 -21.30
C GLN A 48 -5.52 6.99 -19.92
N ARG A 49 -6.26 7.59 -18.99
CA ARG A 49 -5.78 7.91 -17.64
C ARG A 49 -6.45 6.99 -16.62
N LEU A 50 -5.66 6.48 -15.69
CA LEU A 50 -6.18 5.77 -14.53
C LEU A 50 -6.96 6.74 -13.64
N THR A 51 -8.16 6.35 -13.23
CA THR A 51 -9.06 7.10 -12.36
C THR A 51 -9.88 6.13 -11.51
N GLY A 52 -10.62 6.65 -10.53
CA GLY A 52 -11.51 5.89 -9.67
C GLY A 52 -11.20 6.04 -8.20
N PHE A 53 -12.03 5.38 -7.38
CA PHE A 53 -11.93 5.45 -5.92
C PHE A 53 -10.54 5.07 -5.39
N GLU A 54 -10.00 3.93 -5.83
CA GLU A 54 -8.71 3.42 -5.35
C GLU A 54 -7.53 4.25 -5.83
N VAL A 55 -7.62 4.84 -7.02
CA VAL A 55 -6.61 5.75 -7.55
C VAL A 55 -6.51 7.00 -6.68
N GLU A 56 -7.64 7.64 -6.38
CA GLU A 56 -7.66 8.84 -5.54
C GLU A 56 -7.34 8.53 -4.06
N LEU A 57 -7.76 7.38 -3.55
CA LEU A 57 -7.37 6.93 -2.22
C LEU A 57 -5.85 6.71 -2.12
N GLY A 58 -5.25 6.09 -3.13
CA GLY A 58 -3.80 5.90 -3.20
C GLY A 58 -3.04 7.22 -3.23
N GLN A 59 -3.54 8.21 -3.97
CA GLN A 59 -2.98 9.56 -3.99
C GLN A 59 -3.08 10.24 -2.60
N ALA A 60 -4.20 10.09 -1.91
CA ALA A 60 -4.38 10.62 -0.55
C ALA A 60 -3.43 9.97 0.46
N LEU A 61 -3.23 8.64 0.37
CA LEU A 61 -2.27 7.91 1.21
C LEU A 61 -0.84 8.39 0.98
N ALA A 62 -0.41 8.53 -0.28
CA ALA A 62 0.91 9.04 -0.61
C ALA A 62 1.13 10.47 -0.08
N GLN A 63 0.11 11.32 -0.18
CA GLN A 63 0.14 12.67 0.38
C GLN A 63 0.32 12.66 1.90
N GLU A 64 -0.34 11.76 2.62
CA GLU A 64 -0.18 11.61 4.08
C GLU A 64 1.23 11.13 4.47
N LEU A 65 1.90 10.41 3.59
CA LEU A 65 3.30 9.98 3.77
C LEU A 65 4.33 10.99 3.23
N ASP A 66 3.87 12.14 2.71
CA ASP A 66 4.71 13.19 2.10
C ASP A 66 5.58 12.69 0.93
N VAL A 67 5.02 11.80 0.11
CA VAL A 67 5.65 11.24 -1.09
C VAL A 67 4.71 11.32 -2.30
N ARG A 68 5.25 11.09 -3.51
CA ARG A 68 4.43 10.99 -4.73
C ARG A 68 3.74 9.63 -4.80
N ALA A 69 2.53 9.58 -5.36
CA ALA A 69 1.89 8.33 -5.74
C ALA A 69 2.34 7.89 -7.13
N ALA A 70 2.86 6.67 -7.25
CA ALA A 70 3.02 5.97 -8.51
C ALA A 70 1.93 4.89 -8.61
N ILE A 71 0.85 5.20 -9.31
CA ILE A 71 -0.26 4.25 -9.54
C ILE A 71 0.11 3.36 -10.72
N ILE A 72 0.20 2.05 -10.50
CA ILE A 72 0.70 1.08 -11.46
C ILE A 72 -0.42 0.08 -11.79
N GLU A 73 -0.83 0.09 -13.06
CA GLU A 73 -1.78 -0.90 -13.56
C GLU A 73 -1.17 -2.30 -13.48
N THR A 74 -1.89 -3.21 -12.83
CA THR A 74 -1.39 -4.56 -12.52
C THR A 74 -2.54 -5.56 -12.62
N PRO A 75 -2.36 -6.69 -13.30
CA PRO A 75 -3.32 -7.80 -13.22
C PRO A 75 -3.50 -8.26 -11.77
N ALA A 76 -4.72 -8.63 -11.39
CA ALA A 76 -5.02 -9.05 -10.02
C ALA A 76 -4.13 -10.20 -9.54
N ASP A 77 -3.89 -11.18 -10.42
CA ASP A 77 -3.09 -12.37 -10.10
C ASP A 77 -1.59 -12.06 -9.85
N ASP A 78 -1.09 -10.94 -10.37
CA ASP A 78 0.32 -10.54 -10.24
C ASP A 78 0.58 -9.62 -9.04
N MET A 79 -0.48 -9.15 -8.36
CA MET A 79 -0.34 -8.11 -7.33
C MET A 79 0.42 -8.58 -6.09
N LEU A 80 0.02 -9.71 -5.51
CA LEU A 80 0.63 -10.22 -4.27
C LEU A 80 2.08 -10.64 -4.50
N ASP A 81 2.34 -11.34 -5.60
CA ASP A 81 3.71 -11.71 -5.98
C ASP A 81 4.58 -10.47 -6.23
N GLY A 82 4.01 -9.43 -6.84
CA GLY A 82 4.70 -8.17 -7.06
C GLY A 82 5.03 -7.41 -5.77
N ILE A 83 4.17 -7.48 -4.75
CA ILE A 83 4.44 -6.92 -3.42
C ILE A 83 5.54 -7.74 -2.73
N GLU A 84 5.42 -9.06 -2.71
CA GLU A 84 6.40 -9.96 -2.09
C GLU A 84 7.81 -9.74 -2.65
N ASN A 85 7.90 -9.57 -3.97
CA ASN A 85 9.16 -9.33 -4.67
C ASN A 85 9.63 -7.86 -4.69
N GLY A 86 8.93 -6.96 -3.98
CA GLY A 86 9.30 -5.55 -3.89
C GLY A 86 9.10 -4.73 -5.17
N LYS A 87 8.30 -5.22 -6.12
CA LYS A 87 7.92 -4.48 -7.33
C LYS A 87 6.95 -3.34 -7.03
N TYR A 88 6.05 -3.57 -6.08
CA TYR A 88 5.10 -2.60 -5.53
C TYR A 88 5.28 -2.52 -4.02
N ASP A 89 4.94 -1.37 -3.44
CA ASP A 89 4.98 -1.18 -1.99
C ASP A 89 3.68 -1.64 -1.33
N MET A 90 2.56 -1.47 -2.04
CA MET A 90 1.23 -1.90 -1.61
C MET A 90 0.29 -2.07 -2.80
N ALA A 91 -0.91 -2.64 -2.56
CA ALA A 91 -1.97 -2.70 -3.56
C ALA A 91 -3.29 -2.15 -3.01
N LEU A 92 -4.08 -1.58 -3.91
CA LEU A 92 -5.49 -1.25 -3.71
C LEU A 92 -6.30 -2.01 -4.76
N ASN A 93 -7.00 -3.05 -4.33
CA ASN A 93 -7.80 -3.92 -5.20
C ASN A 93 -8.93 -4.60 -4.42
N GLN A 94 -9.63 -3.85 -3.57
CA GLN A 94 -10.74 -4.36 -2.76
C GLN A 94 -10.37 -5.65 -2.00
N THR A 95 -9.12 -5.75 -1.56
CA THR A 95 -8.58 -6.95 -0.93
C THR A 95 -9.29 -7.22 0.40
N LYS A 96 -9.79 -8.45 0.58
CA LYS A 96 -10.32 -8.92 1.85
C LYS A 96 -9.21 -9.58 2.67
N PRO A 97 -9.27 -9.56 4.01
CA PRO A 97 -8.25 -10.17 4.87
C PRO A 97 -7.95 -11.63 4.52
N THR A 98 -8.99 -12.41 4.20
CA THR A 98 -8.87 -13.83 3.84
C THR A 98 -8.10 -14.08 2.55
N ALA A 99 -8.03 -13.10 1.63
CA ALA A 99 -7.25 -13.23 0.40
C ALA A 99 -5.73 -13.17 0.66
N ALA A 100 -5.32 -12.58 1.78
CA ALA A 100 -3.93 -12.50 2.21
C ALA A 100 -3.52 -13.66 3.14
N ASP A 101 -4.46 -14.50 3.59
CA ASP A 101 -4.18 -15.64 4.47
C ASP A 101 -3.24 -16.64 3.77
N GLY A 102 -2.10 -16.94 4.42
CA GLY A 102 -1.09 -17.85 3.88
C GLY A 102 -0.19 -17.27 2.79
N SER A 103 -0.38 -16.01 2.42
CA SER A 103 0.53 -15.28 1.51
C SER A 103 1.76 -14.74 2.25
N ALA A 104 2.77 -14.31 1.50
CA ALA A 104 3.98 -13.68 2.03
C ALA A 104 3.82 -12.15 2.21
N VAL A 105 2.59 -11.66 2.41
CA VAL A 105 2.27 -10.25 2.66
C VAL A 105 1.61 -10.06 4.03
N ASP A 106 1.79 -8.88 4.60
CA ASP A 106 1.02 -8.38 5.72
C ASP A 106 -0.11 -7.47 5.21
N VAL A 107 -1.05 -7.12 6.07
CA VAL A 107 -2.19 -6.29 5.70
C VAL A 107 -2.43 -5.18 6.73
N SER A 108 -2.95 -4.05 6.26
CA SER A 108 -3.39 -2.95 7.11
C SER A 108 -4.59 -3.33 7.99
N GLN A 109 -4.94 -2.44 8.92
CA GLN A 109 -6.26 -2.49 9.54
C GLN A 109 -7.36 -2.29 8.49
N PRO A 110 -8.55 -2.87 8.70
CA PRO A 110 -9.69 -2.68 7.81
C PRO A 110 -10.07 -1.19 7.69
N TYR A 111 -10.31 -0.74 6.46
CA TYR A 111 -10.60 0.69 6.22
C TYR A 111 -12.02 0.99 5.75
N ARG A 112 -12.83 -0.03 5.43
CA ARG A 112 -14.24 0.11 5.04
C ARG A 112 -15.11 -0.96 5.68
N ASP A 113 -16.43 -0.78 5.62
CA ASP A 113 -17.46 -1.67 6.20
C ASP A 113 -17.36 -3.13 5.72
N GLN A 114 -16.82 -3.36 4.53
CA GLN A 114 -16.57 -4.69 3.98
C GLN A 114 -15.25 -5.30 4.47
N ALA A 115 -14.63 -4.71 5.49
CA ALA A 115 -13.34 -5.12 6.03
C ALA A 115 -12.22 -5.17 4.96
N LEU A 116 -12.22 -4.21 4.01
CA LEU A 116 -11.15 -4.12 3.02
C LEU A 116 -9.84 -3.72 3.67
N VAL A 117 -8.76 -4.36 3.26
CA VAL A 117 -7.41 -4.16 3.77
C VAL A 117 -6.43 -3.82 2.65
N ILE A 118 -5.29 -3.27 3.01
CA ILE A 118 -4.21 -2.91 2.09
C ILE A 118 -3.06 -3.89 2.31
N PRO A 119 -2.77 -4.80 1.35
CA PRO A 119 -1.61 -5.69 1.44
C PRO A 119 -0.31 -4.93 1.16
N PHE A 120 0.74 -5.28 1.89
CA PHE A 120 2.12 -4.78 1.76
C PHE A 120 3.12 -5.87 2.17
N GLN A 121 4.41 -5.65 1.90
CA GLN A 121 5.46 -6.61 2.18
C GLN A 121 5.57 -6.93 3.68
N LYS A 122 5.74 -8.22 4.03
CA LYS A 122 5.85 -8.69 5.41
C LYS A 122 7.01 -8.05 6.18
N ASP A 123 6.88 -8.09 7.50
CA ASP A 123 7.90 -7.68 8.46
C ASP A 123 8.29 -6.19 8.35
N ASN A 124 7.31 -5.33 8.02
CA ASN A 124 7.47 -3.89 7.89
C ASN A 124 6.56 -3.11 8.86
N PRO A 125 6.74 -3.21 10.19
CA PRO A 125 5.83 -2.63 11.18
C PRO A 125 5.76 -1.11 11.14
N ALA A 126 6.84 -0.40 10.76
CA ALA A 126 6.79 1.06 10.61
C ALA A 126 5.95 1.45 9.39
N PHE A 127 6.03 0.72 8.28
CA PHE A 127 5.18 0.94 7.12
C PHE A 127 3.71 0.66 7.45
N GLU A 128 3.41 -0.46 8.13
CA GLU A 128 2.07 -0.77 8.61
C GLU A 128 1.49 0.37 9.46
N SER A 129 2.25 0.84 10.45
CA SER A 129 1.84 1.94 11.32
C SER A 129 1.60 3.23 10.55
N ALA A 130 2.46 3.55 9.58
CA ALA A 130 2.34 4.75 8.74
C ALA A 130 1.07 4.70 7.88
N VAL A 131 0.79 3.58 7.22
CA VAL A 131 -0.43 3.37 6.39
C VAL A 131 -1.68 3.43 7.27
N ASN A 132 -1.71 2.74 8.41
CA ASN A 132 -2.85 2.75 9.32
C ASN A 132 -3.13 4.16 9.86
N ASN A 133 -2.10 4.91 10.26
CA ASN A 133 -2.24 6.28 10.71
C ASN A 133 -2.71 7.23 9.58
N ALA A 134 -2.19 7.05 8.38
CA ALA A 134 -2.64 7.80 7.20
C ALA A 134 -4.13 7.56 6.94
N MET A 135 -4.58 6.30 6.93
CA MET A 135 -5.99 5.95 6.78
C MET A 135 -6.87 6.57 7.87
N GLN A 136 -6.41 6.56 9.14
CA GLN A 136 -7.17 7.19 10.23
C GLN A 136 -7.33 8.70 10.01
N ARG A 137 -6.29 9.40 9.56
CA ARG A 137 -6.38 10.84 9.25
C ARG A 137 -7.34 11.11 8.09
N ILE A 138 -7.25 10.34 7.00
CA ILE A 138 -8.14 10.43 5.83
C ILE A 138 -9.61 10.18 6.21
N LYS A 139 -9.87 9.27 7.15
CA LYS A 139 -11.21 9.04 7.71
C LYS A 139 -11.67 10.22 8.57
N ALA A 140 -10.82 10.66 9.50
CA ALA A 140 -11.18 11.65 10.50
C ALA A 140 -11.47 13.05 9.90
N ASP A 141 -10.79 13.41 8.82
CA ASP A 141 -10.97 14.70 8.14
C ASP A 141 -12.06 14.68 7.04
N GLY A 142 -12.70 13.53 6.81
CA GLY A 142 -13.82 13.37 5.89
C GLY A 142 -13.43 13.08 4.44
N ARG A 143 -12.13 13.00 4.09
CA ARG A 143 -11.70 12.69 2.72
C ARG A 143 -12.17 11.32 2.25
N LEU A 144 -12.16 10.29 3.11
CA LEU A 144 -12.66 8.98 2.74
C LEU A 144 -14.15 9.03 2.39
N THR A 145 -14.96 9.70 3.22
CA THR A 145 -16.40 9.87 2.96
C THR A 145 -16.64 10.63 1.65
N ALA A 146 -15.88 11.68 1.37
CA ALA A 146 -15.99 12.41 0.11
C ALA A 146 -15.65 11.56 -1.12
N LEU A 147 -14.62 10.69 -1.03
CA LEU A 147 -14.28 9.75 -2.09
C LEU A 147 -15.39 8.70 -2.29
N GLU A 148 -15.96 8.19 -1.20
CA GLU A 148 -17.08 7.24 -1.27
C GLU A 148 -18.32 7.87 -1.91
N GLU A 149 -18.63 9.11 -1.56
CA GLU A 149 -19.74 9.84 -2.17
C GLU A 149 -19.50 10.10 -3.66
N LYS A 150 -18.29 10.48 -4.02
CA LYS A 150 -17.93 10.76 -5.40
C LYS A 150 -17.99 9.52 -6.31
N TRP A 151 -17.51 8.38 -5.82
CA TRP A 151 -17.30 7.23 -6.67
C TRP A 151 -18.28 6.08 -6.47
N LEU A 152 -18.80 5.88 -5.23
CA LEU A 152 -19.50 4.66 -4.86
C LEU A 152 -20.99 4.87 -4.60
N LYS A 153 -21.44 6.11 -4.39
CA LYS A 153 -22.85 6.45 -4.15
C LYS A 153 -23.58 7.00 -5.38
N VAL A 154 -22.91 7.10 -6.53
CA VAL A 154 -23.58 7.50 -7.77
C VAL A 154 -24.55 6.38 -8.15
N PRO A 155 -25.88 6.65 -8.26
CA PRO A 155 -26.78 5.68 -8.87
C PRO A 155 -26.25 5.41 -10.29
N LEU A 156 -26.10 4.15 -10.65
CA LEU A 156 -25.97 3.78 -12.06
C LEU A 156 -27.23 4.35 -12.72
N GLU A 157 -27.09 5.45 -13.46
CA GLU A 157 -28.17 5.89 -14.34
C GLU A 157 -28.43 4.72 -15.27
N THR A 158 -29.53 4.04 -14.99
CA THR A 158 -30.13 3.09 -15.92
C THR A 158 -30.41 3.91 -17.15
N THR A 159 -29.61 3.75 -18.19
CA THR A 159 -29.95 4.22 -19.52
C THR A 159 -31.24 3.50 -19.88
N ALA A 160 -32.37 4.11 -19.53
CA ALA A 160 -33.66 3.67 -20.06
C ALA A 160 -33.63 3.96 -21.55
N GLU A 161 -33.58 2.89 -22.30
CA GLU A 161 -33.91 2.92 -23.73
C GLU A 161 -35.26 3.60 -23.94
N GLN A 162 -35.27 4.58 -24.82
CA GLN A 162 -36.42 4.88 -25.65
C GLN A 162 -36.07 4.65 -27.11
#